data_7e9423fe1746c7ccd64169b7ceff4d63
#
_entry.id   7e9423fe1746c7ccd64169b7ceff4d63
#
_cell.length_a   1.000
_cell.length_b   1.000
_cell.length_c   1.000
_cell.angle_alpha   90.00
_cell.angle_beta   90.00
_cell.angle_gamma   90.00
#
_symmetry.space_group_name_H-M   'P 1'
#
loop_
_entity.id
_entity.type
_entity.pdbx_description
1 polymer ?
#
loop_
_entity_poly.entity_id
_entity_poly.type
_entity_poly.pdbx_seq_one_letter_code
_entity_poly.pdbx_strand_id
1 'polypeptide(L)'
;MTVHDDDILDFDFVDDETREISPPSRTGGRPSGGGPQGGGGGGRGPRGPQFRAPHGITPLLRLAGLVALAILVVVLLAVWVQGCAGTDDQTAYGDYLASVGEVGNDSAKVGADLATLLTTPGLTQTELETKLGGFVQRQQLDVERARDLSPPGPLTPANGHAVEALQLRVSGLQGLLDTFRATKDTDDQAAAGEQLAAWGSRLEASDVIWKDLFQGTAQATMASEGVEGLTAPASVFVENPDLYTARSMSSIWQRVHGASTGGTPSGLHGSALAYTKVLPQGVQLSTTTETKITTSVDTAFEVGVTNSGEFQEVGVQVKLTIPRQPSPIVKTGTVDVIDPGETKTVTFSDFPDFPYQENATVQVTITPVDGETKTDNNTAEYPVIFQIAPS
;
A
#
# COMPACT_ATOMS: atom_id res chain seq x y z
N MET A 1 17.61 37.07 39.36
CA MET A 1 16.78 38.25 39.03
C MET A 1 15.89 37.84 37.87
N THR A 2 14.65 37.51 38.22
CA THR A 2 13.35 37.56 37.52
C THR A 2 13.30 36.88 36.14
N VAL A 3 12.74 35.67 35.99
CA VAL A 3 11.34 35.20 35.91
C VAL A 3 10.40 36.09 35.09
N HIS A 4 9.90 35.56 33.97
CA HIS A 4 8.56 35.79 33.41
C HIS A 4 8.34 34.67 32.38
N ASP A 5 7.50 33.76 32.61
CA ASP A 5 6.03 33.60 32.65
C ASP A 5 5.46 33.32 31.26
N ASP A 6 4.93 32.11 31.16
CA ASP A 6 3.63 31.68 30.68
C ASP A 6 3.05 32.34 29.42
N ASP A 7 2.98 31.57 28.35
CA ASP A 7 1.86 31.64 27.38
C ASP A 7 1.18 30.27 27.30
N ILE A 8 0.24 30.05 28.21
CA ILE A 8 -0.79 29.01 28.15
C ILE A 8 -1.82 29.50 27.12
N LEU A 9 -1.90 28.83 25.97
CA LEU A 9 -3.00 29.01 25.02
C LEU A 9 -4.26 28.37 25.61
N ASP A 10 -5.12 29.22 26.16
CA ASP A 10 -6.46 28.89 26.62
C ASP A 10 -7.38 28.74 25.42
N PHE A 11 -7.88 27.51 25.21
CA PHE A 11 -8.90 27.23 24.18
C PHE A 11 -10.28 27.41 24.84
N ASP A 12 -10.90 28.55 24.60
CA ASP A 12 -12.30 28.80 24.90
C ASP A 12 -13.20 27.91 24.05
N PHE A 13 -13.82 26.92 24.68
CA PHE A 13 -14.95 26.21 24.11
C PHE A 13 -16.19 27.07 24.22
N VAL A 14 -16.65 27.60 23.11
CA VAL A 14 -17.94 28.27 23.00
C VAL A 14 -19.05 27.20 23.05
N ASP A 15 -19.76 27.16 24.17
CA ASP A 15 -21.03 26.45 24.32
C ASP A 15 -22.07 27.14 23.43
N ASP A 16 -22.48 26.46 22.35
CA ASP A 16 -23.58 26.93 21.51
C ASP A 16 -24.91 26.39 22.03
N GLU A 17 -25.72 27.32 22.53
CA GLU A 17 -27.03 27.08 23.14
C GLU A 17 -28.00 26.40 22.18
N THR A 18 -28.56 25.28 22.64
CA THR A 18 -29.72 24.60 22.07
C THR A 18 -30.92 25.53 21.96
N ARG A 19 -31.26 26.01 20.79
CA ARG A 19 -32.56 26.61 20.48
C ARG A 19 -33.61 25.52 20.24
N GLU A 20 -34.46 25.32 21.24
CA GLU A 20 -35.76 24.65 21.10
C GLU A 20 -36.62 25.38 20.10
N ILE A 21 -37.04 24.74 19.02
CA ILE A 21 -38.08 25.23 18.13
C ILE A 21 -39.39 24.54 18.52
N SER A 22 -40.27 25.26 19.15
CA SER A 22 -41.65 24.87 19.46
C SER A 22 -42.52 24.90 18.19
N PRO A 23 -43.46 23.94 18.00
CA PRO A 23 -44.38 23.92 16.86
C PRO A 23 -45.53 24.94 17.01
N PRO A 24 -46.06 25.50 15.91
CA PRO A 24 -47.13 26.45 16.00
C PRO A 24 -48.51 25.74 16.23
N SER A 25 -49.22 26.25 17.25
CA SER A 25 -50.58 25.89 17.62
C SER A 25 -51.59 26.32 16.54
N ARG A 26 -52.47 25.39 16.20
CA ARG A 26 -53.70 25.63 15.45
C ARG A 26 -54.75 26.30 16.36
N THR A 27 -55.15 27.50 16.06
CA THR A 27 -56.39 28.09 16.55
C THR A 27 -57.45 28.16 15.45
N GLY A 28 -58.61 27.76 15.84
CA GLY A 28 -59.80 27.50 15.09
C GLY A 28 -60.56 28.79 14.65
N GLY A 29 -61.53 28.53 13.83
CA GLY A 29 -62.47 29.51 13.38
C GLY A 29 -63.54 28.86 12.51
N ARG A 30 -64.64 28.52 13.16
CA ARG A 30 -65.92 28.25 12.50
C ARG A 30 -66.68 29.59 12.47
N PRO A 31 -67.52 29.87 11.44
CA PRO A 31 -68.87 30.12 11.69
C PRO A 31 -69.88 29.47 10.70
N SER A 32 -71.03 29.25 11.26
CA SER A 32 -72.30 28.76 10.89
C SER A 32 -73.09 29.64 9.88
N GLY A 33 -74.10 29.04 9.27
CA GLY A 33 -75.28 29.71 8.77
C GLY A 33 -75.64 29.26 7.35
N GLY A 34 -76.75 28.61 7.13
CA GLY A 34 -78.06 28.94 7.03
C GLY A 34 -78.64 28.27 5.81
N GLY A 35 -79.71 27.45 5.94
CA GLY A 35 -80.51 27.02 4.82
C GLY A 35 -81.51 28.15 4.40
N PRO A 36 -82.39 28.00 3.51
CA PRO A 36 -83.45 27.02 3.54
C PRO A 36 -84.06 26.52 2.18
N GLN A 37 -84.85 25.43 2.28
CA GLN A 37 -86.07 25.10 1.62
C GLN A 37 -86.48 25.38 0.15
N GLY A 38 -87.11 24.36 -0.38
CA GLY A 38 -88.15 24.37 -1.43
C GLY A 38 -87.85 23.36 -2.53
N GLY A 39 -88.60 22.36 -2.82
CA GLY A 39 -90.02 22.15 -2.92
C GLY A 39 -90.34 21.44 -4.22
N GLY A 40 -90.99 20.28 -4.15
CA GLY A 40 -91.98 19.93 -5.10
C GLY A 40 -91.69 19.01 -6.29
N GLY A 41 -92.43 17.92 -6.35
CA GLY A 41 -92.90 17.42 -7.62
C GLY A 41 -92.63 15.96 -8.01
N GLY A 42 -93.58 15.13 -7.81
CA GLY A 42 -93.97 13.82 -8.15
C GLY A 42 -93.75 13.29 -9.56
N GLY A 43 -93.62 11.98 -9.63
CA GLY A 43 -93.55 11.23 -10.86
C GLY A 43 -93.52 9.74 -10.59
N ARG A 44 -94.68 9.06 -10.57
CA ARG A 44 -94.80 7.62 -10.52
C ARG A 44 -94.42 7.00 -11.86
N GLY A 45 -93.52 6.00 -11.92
CA GLY A 45 -93.24 5.14 -13.05
C GLY A 45 -92.78 3.74 -12.56
N PRO A 46 -92.96 2.66 -13.32
CA PRO A 46 -93.33 1.35 -12.83
C PRO A 46 -92.17 0.48 -12.33
N ARG A 47 -92.65 -0.42 -11.43
CA ARG A 47 -91.79 -1.45 -10.80
C ARG A 47 -91.17 -2.43 -11.82
N GLY A 48 -89.85 -2.47 -11.99
CA GLY A 48 -89.13 -3.59 -12.57
C GLY A 48 -88.64 -4.56 -11.47
N PRO A 49 -88.41 -5.83 -11.82
CA PRO A 49 -88.16 -6.89 -10.85
C PRO A 49 -86.84 -6.68 -10.07
N GLN A 50 -86.97 -6.79 -8.76
CA GLN A 50 -85.80 -6.80 -7.85
C GLN A 50 -85.05 -8.11 -7.98
N PHE A 51 -83.88 -8.09 -8.57
CA PHE A 51 -82.89 -9.15 -8.38
C PHE A 51 -82.30 -8.99 -6.99
N ARG A 52 -82.65 -9.88 -6.08
CA ARG A 52 -81.96 -10.10 -4.82
C ARG A 52 -80.60 -10.74 -5.15
N ALA A 53 -79.51 -10.02 -5.01
CA ALA A 53 -78.16 -10.57 -4.99
C ALA A 53 -77.93 -11.40 -3.71
N PRO A 54 -77.39 -12.61 -3.78
CA PRO A 54 -77.11 -13.39 -2.59
C PRO A 54 -76.05 -12.72 -1.73
N HIS A 55 -76.34 -12.58 -0.42
CA HIS A 55 -75.36 -12.16 0.57
C HIS A 55 -74.37 -13.29 0.73
N GLY A 56 -73.33 -13.23 -0.07
CA GLY A 56 -72.18 -14.16 0.00
C GLY A 56 -70.94 -13.44 0.45
N ILE A 57 -70.07 -14.13 1.14
CA ILE A 57 -68.77 -13.80 1.66
C ILE A 57 -67.80 -13.30 0.54
N THR A 58 -68.23 -13.30 -0.71
CA THR A 58 -67.49 -12.95 -1.92
C THR A 58 -66.87 -11.53 -1.99
N PRO A 59 -67.46 -10.44 -1.46
CA PRO A 59 -66.83 -9.13 -1.49
C PRO A 59 -65.68 -9.02 -0.55
N LEU A 60 -65.74 -9.66 0.63
CA LEU A 60 -64.63 -9.69 1.60
C LEU A 60 -63.45 -10.53 1.08
N LEU A 61 -63.69 -11.66 0.44
CA LEU A 61 -62.70 -12.51 -0.20
C LEU A 61 -62.02 -11.80 -1.40
N ARG A 62 -62.72 -11.02 -2.19
CA ARG A 62 -62.18 -10.21 -3.28
C ARG A 62 -61.35 -9.06 -2.75
N LEU A 63 -61.76 -8.39 -1.67
CA LEU A 63 -61.01 -7.34 -1.03
C LEU A 63 -59.71 -7.91 -0.41
N ALA A 64 -59.80 -9.05 0.29
CA ALA A 64 -58.64 -9.75 0.85
C ALA A 64 -57.66 -10.20 -0.26
N GLY A 65 -58.19 -10.72 -1.38
CA GLY A 65 -57.38 -11.07 -2.55
C GLY A 65 -56.67 -9.87 -3.21
N LEU A 66 -57.34 -8.74 -3.32
CA LEU A 66 -56.74 -7.49 -3.84
C LEU A 66 -55.69 -6.93 -2.90
N VAL A 67 -55.90 -6.97 -1.59
CA VAL A 67 -54.92 -6.55 -0.59
C VAL A 67 -53.71 -7.48 -0.60
N ALA A 68 -53.90 -8.79 -0.66
CA ALA A 68 -52.81 -9.77 -0.76
C ALA A 68 -52.02 -9.61 -2.07
N LEU A 69 -52.70 -9.33 -3.20
CA LEU A 69 -52.05 -9.05 -4.47
C LEU A 69 -51.23 -7.73 -4.41
N ALA A 70 -51.77 -6.69 -3.80
CA ALA A 70 -51.10 -5.42 -3.62
C ALA A 70 -49.85 -5.57 -2.74
N ILE A 71 -49.93 -6.32 -1.64
CA ILE A 71 -48.78 -6.64 -0.79
C ILE A 71 -47.74 -7.48 -1.56
N LEU A 72 -48.18 -8.48 -2.33
CA LEU A 72 -47.30 -9.31 -3.16
C LEU A 72 -46.53 -8.44 -4.19
N VAL A 73 -47.26 -7.52 -4.88
CA VAL A 73 -46.64 -6.59 -5.85
C VAL A 73 -45.64 -5.65 -5.17
N VAL A 74 -45.97 -5.13 -3.99
CA VAL A 74 -45.05 -4.27 -3.22
C VAL A 74 -43.82 -5.07 -2.78
N VAL A 75 -43.98 -6.30 -2.31
CA VAL A 75 -42.87 -7.18 -1.94
C VAL A 75 -42.02 -7.54 -3.16
N LEU A 76 -42.65 -7.88 -4.30
CA LEU A 76 -41.92 -8.16 -5.54
C LEU A 76 -41.16 -6.93 -6.07
N LEU A 77 -41.77 -5.75 -5.98
CA LEU A 77 -41.11 -4.49 -6.36
C LEU A 77 -39.96 -4.19 -5.40
N ALA A 78 -40.11 -4.39 -4.10
CA ALA A 78 -39.07 -4.19 -3.12
C ALA A 78 -37.88 -5.17 -3.36
N VAL A 79 -38.15 -6.45 -3.61
CA VAL A 79 -37.14 -7.46 -3.94
C VAL A 79 -36.46 -7.15 -5.29
N TRP A 80 -37.22 -6.68 -6.27
CA TRP A 80 -36.68 -6.32 -7.59
C TRP A 80 -35.82 -5.07 -7.51
N VAL A 81 -36.23 -4.04 -6.77
CA VAL A 81 -35.42 -2.82 -6.53
C VAL A 81 -34.14 -3.15 -5.73
N GLN A 82 -34.24 -4.00 -4.71
CA GLN A 82 -33.05 -4.45 -3.94
C GLN A 82 -32.13 -5.33 -4.78
N GLY A 83 -32.66 -6.20 -5.66
CA GLY A 83 -31.83 -7.06 -6.52
C GLY A 83 -31.13 -6.31 -7.64
N CYS A 84 -31.71 -5.25 -8.20
CA CYS A 84 -31.07 -4.42 -9.23
C CYS A 84 -30.07 -3.43 -8.62
N ALA A 85 -30.36 -2.83 -7.46
CA ALA A 85 -29.47 -1.89 -6.80
C ALA A 85 -28.17 -2.59 -6.36
N GLY A 86 -28.24 -3.81 -5.83
CA GLY A 86 -27.08 -4.51 -5.29
C GLY A 86 -26.04 -4.95 -6.33
N THR A 87 -26.43 -5.19 -7.59
CA THR A 87 -25.47 -5.55 -8.66
C THR A 87 -24.78 -4.33 -9.26
N ASP A 88 -25.50 -3.23 -9.40
CA ASP A 88 -24.94 -1.98 -9.91
C ASP A 88 -23.97 -1.35 -8.89
N ASP A 89 -24.31 -1.41 -7.59
CA ASP A 89 -23.47 -0.93 -6.51
C ASP A 89 -22.18 -1.76 -6.40
N GLN A 90 -22.26 -3.09 -6.41
CA GLN A 90 -21.07 -3.95 -6.33
C GLN A 90 -20.10 -3.71 -7.50
N THR A 91 -20.60 -3.46 -8.70
CA THR A 91 -19.79 -3.12 -9.86
C THR A 91 -19.12 -1.77 -9.67
N ALA A 92 -19.83 -0.74 -9.23
CA ALA A 92 -19.29 0.60 -8.99
C ALA A 92 -18.19 0.60 -7.92
N TYR A 93 -18.38 -0.16 -6.83
CA TYR A 93 -17.34 -0.35 -5.81
C TYR A 93 -16.13 -1.09 -6.38
N GLY A 94 -16.35 -2.16 -7.15
CA GLY A 94 -15.27 -2.94 -7.79
C GLY A 94 -14.43 -2.09 -8.75
N ASP A 95 -15.06 -1.32 -9.61
CA ASP A 95 -14.39 -0.44 -10.59
C ASP A 95 -13.56 0.65 -9.91
N TYR A 96 -14.11 1.27 -8.85
CA TYR A 96 -13.38 2.23 -8.04
C TYR A 96 -12.17 1.60 -7.36
N LEU A 97 -12.34 0.44 -6.69
CA LEU A 97 -11.24 -0.25 -6.01
C LEU A 97 -10.15 -0.71 -6.97
N ALA A 98 -10.51 -1.15 -8.17
CA ALA A 98 -9.55 -1.47 -9.22
C ALA A 98 -8.75 -0.21 -9.61
N SER A 99 -9.41 0.91 -9.85
CA SER A 99 -8.78 2.16 -10.26
C SER A 99 -7.85 2.74 -9.18
N VAL A 100 -8.28 2.79 -7.91
CA VAL A 100 -7.42 3.24 -6.81
C VAL A 100 -6.29 2.24 -6.54
N GLY A 101 -6.51 0.96 -6.82
CA GLY A 101 -5.50 -0.10 -6.75
C GLY A 101 -4.38 0.10 -7.77
N GLU A 102 -4.71 0.50 -9.00
CA GLU A 102 -3.71 0.85 -10.01
C GLU A 102 -2.84 2.02 -9.54
N VAL A 103 -3.46 3.09 -9.03
CA VAL A 103 -2.73 4.25 -8.48
C VAL A 103 -1.83 3.82 -7.32
N GLY A 104 -2.36 3.00 -6.39
CA GLY A 104 -1.61 2.47 -5.25
C GLY A 104 -0.41 1.63 -5.67
N ASN A 105 -0.57 0.79 -6.70
CA ASN A 105 0.51 -0.05 -7.24
C ASN A 105 1.59 0.80 -7.96
N ASP A 106 1.20 1.81 -8.73
CA ASP A 106 2.15 2.70 -9.39
C ASP A 106 2.97 3.48 -8.36
N SER A 107 2.31 3.98 -7.30
CA SER A 107 2.98 4.63 -6.19
C SER A 107 3.92 3.68 -5.42
N ALA A 108 3.52 2.43 -5.16
CA ALA A 108 4.37 1.42 -4.53
C ALA A 108 5.64 1.14 -5.35
N LYS A 109 5.53 1.11 -6.69
CA LYS A 109 6.71 1.00 -7.58
C LYS A 109 7.66 2.19 -7.44
N VAL A 110 7.15 3.41 -7.23
CA VAL A 110 8.01 4.56 -6.93
C VAL A 110 8.79 4.34 -5.65
N GLY A 111 8.17 3.75 -4.60
CA GLY A 111 8.83 3.38 -3.35
C GLY A 111 9.94 2.34 -3.55
N ALA A 112 9.66 1.27 -4.30
CA ALA A 112 10.65 0.24 -4.63
C ALA A 112 11.81 0.80 -5.48
N ASP A 113 11.52 1.67 -6.45
CA ASP A 113 12.53 2.37 -7.26
C ASP A 113 13.39 3.31 -6.38
N LEU A 114 12.79 3.96 -5.38
CA LEU A 114 13.52 4.78 -4.40
C LEU A 114 14.47 3.93 -3.56
N ALA A 115 14.01 2.82 -3.01
CA ALA A 115 14.86 1.90 -2.25
C ALA A 115 16.04 1.40 -3.10
N THR A 116 15.78 1.01 -4.35
CA THR A 116 16.82 0.61 -5.31
C THR A 116 17.81 1.75 -5.57
N LEU A 117 17.32 2.98 -5.75
CA LEU A 117 18.18 4.14 -5.96
C LEU A 117 19.10 4.38 -4.74
N LEU A 118 18.52 4.37 -3.54
CA LEU A 118 19.26 4.62 -2.30
C LEU A 118 20.28 3.52 -1.99
N THR A 119 20.12 2.31 -2.50
CA THR A 119 21.05 1.18 -2.34
C THR A 119 22.01 0.99 -3.51
N THR A 120 21.95 1.84 -4.56
CA THR A 120 22.83 1.75 -5.74
C THR A 120 24.24 2.21 -5.40
N PRO A 121 25.29 1.36 -5.59
CA PRO A 121 26.68 1.78 -5.40
C PRO A 121 27.14 2.83 -6.41
N GLY A 122 28.05 3.70 -6.00
CA GLY A 122 28.65 4.71 -6.88
C GLY A 122 27.67 5.77 -7.39
N LEU A 123 26.51 5.90 -6.77
CA LEU A 123 25.49 6.89 -7.13
C LEU A 123 25.98 8.30 -6.85
N THR A 124 26.07 9.12 -7.90
CA THR A 124 26.47 10.53 -7.78
C THR A 124 25.31 11.42 -7.35
N GLN A 125 25.62 12.56 -6.75
CA GLN A 125 24.64 13.59 -6.37
C GLN A 125 23.72 13.99 -7.54
N THR A 126 24.27 14.22 -8.71
CA THR A 126 23.51 14.64 -9.91
C THR A 126 22.53 13.56 -10.39
N GLU A 127 22.96 12.30 -10.36
CA GLU A 127 22.09 11.16 -10.72
C GLU A 127 20.98 10.97 -9.70
N LEU A 128 21.31 11.07 -8.40
CA LEU A 128 20.34 11.01 -7.32
C LEU A 128 19.26 12.09 -7.50
N GLU A 129 19.67 13.35 -7.65
CA GLU A 129 18.74 14.48 -7.80
C GLU A 129 17.85 14.34 -9.03
N THR A 130 18.41 13.88 -10.15
CA THR A 130 17.65 13.67 -11.39
C THR A 130 16.58 12.60 -11.20
N LYS A 131 16.95 11.46 -10.59
CA LYS A 131 16.01 10.36 -10.36
C LYS A 131 14.97 10.70 -9.31
N LEU A 132 15.36 11.32 -8.19
CA LEU A 132 14.40 11.79 -7.17
C LEU A 132 13.41 12.80 -7.76
N GLY A 133 13.88 13.75 -8.59
CA GLY A 133 13.00 14.68 -9.29
C GLY A 133 11.96 13.95 -10.17
N GLY A 134 12.38 12.89 -10.87
CA GLY A 134 11.47 12.04 -11.64
C GLY A 134 10.46 11.29 -10.77
N PHE A 135 10.87 10.83 -9.58
CA PHE A 135 9.97 10.18 -8.63
C PHE A 135 8.92 11.13 -8.08
N VAL A 136 9.33 12.36 -7.72
CA VAL A 136 8.40 13.43 -7.31
C VAL A 136 7.33 13.67 -8.39
N GLN A 137 7.73 13.80 -9.66
CA GLN A 137 6.80 14.03 -10.74
C GLN A 137 5.82 12.86 -10.94
N ARG A 138 6.31 11.61 -10.92
CA ARG A 138 5.44 10.43 -11.02
C ARG A 138 4.43 10.38 -9.86
N GLN A 139 4.89 10.62 -8.64
CA GLN A 139 4.04 10.60 -7.47
C GLN A 139 3.00 11.75 -7.47
N GLN A 140 3.33 12.92 -8.05
CA GLN A 140 2.37 14.00 -8.25
C GLN A 140 1.26 13.60 -9.22
N LEU A 141 1.59 12.91 -10.31
CA LEU A 141 0.58 12.36 -11.23
C LEU A 141 -0.34 11.35 -10.56
N ASP A 142 0.19 10.52 -9.65
CA ASP A 142 -0.63 9.57 -8.88
C ASP A 142 -1.60 10.30 -7.94
N VAL A 143 -1.19 11.41 -7.33
CA VAL A 143 -2.09 12.29 -6.55
C VAL A 143 -3.21 12.85 -7.41
N GLU A 144 -2.88 13.36 -8.62
CA GLU A 144 -3.88 13.89 -9.56
C GLU A 144 -4.87 12.80 -9.97
N ARG A 145 -4.37 11.63 -10.38
CA ARG A 145 -5.21 10.47 -10.73
C ARG A 145 -6.15 10.08 -9.60
N ALA A 146 -5.65 10.01 -8.35
CA ALA A 146 -6.46 9.66 -7.19
C ALA A 146 -7.56 10.69 -6.89
N ARG A 147 -7.30 11.98 -7.15
CA ARG A 147 -8.28 13.07 -7.01
C ARG A 147 -9.38 13.02 -8.08
N ASP A 148 -9.01 12.60 -9.29
CA ASP A 148 -9.93 12.52 -10.42
C ASP A 148 -10.81 11.26 -10.38
N LEU A 149 -10.55 10.31 -9.45
CA LEU A 149 -11.40 9.15 -9.26
C LEU A 149 -12.79 9.58 -8.78
N SER A 150 -13.79 8.82 -9.20
CA SER A 150 -15.19 9.00 -8.81
C SER A 150 -15.61 7.86 -7.88
N PRO A 151 -15.28 7.91 -6.58
CA PRO A 151 -15.67 6.87 -5.63
C PRO A 151 -17.20 6.82 -5.47
N PRO A 152 -17.79 5.66 -5.19
CA PRO A 152 -19.14 5.59 -4.64
C PRO A 152 -19.29 6.53 -3.44
N GLY A 153 -20.43 7.18 -3.30
CA GLY A 153 -20.65 8.23 -2.28
C GLY A 153 -20.13 7.88 -0.88
N PRO A 154 -20.45 6.68 -0.33
CA PRO A 154 -19.96 6.24 0.97
C PRO A 154 -18.42 6.09 1.07
N LEU A 155 -17.71 5.84 -0.04
CA LEU A 155 -16.26 5.72 -0.10
C LEU A 155 -15.51 7.06 -0.31
N THR A 156 -16.21 8.18 -0.48
CA THR A 156 -15.59 9.50 -0.66
C THR A 156 -14.61 9.87 0.46
N PRO A 157 -14.93 9.66 1.77
CA PRO A 157 -13.95 9.91 2.84
C PRO A 157 -12.71 9.02 2.74
N ALA A 158 -12.89 7.74 2.42
CA ALA A 158 -11.76 6.82 2.23
C ALA A 158 -10.85 7.28 1.08
N ASN A 159 -11.42 7.69 -0.07
CA ASN A 159 -10.62 8.26 -1.17
C ASN A 159 -9.82 9.50 -0.74
N GLY A 160 -10.38 10.34 0.13
CA GLY A 160 -9.66 11.47 0.73
C GLY A 160 -8.38 11.02 1.43
N HIS A 161 -8.44 9.96 2.22
CA HIS A 161 -7.27 9.39 2.91
C HIS A 161 -6.25 8.76 1.93
N ALA A 162 -6.70 8.12 0.84
CA ALA A 162 -5.78 7.66 -0.20
C ALA A 162 -5.00 8.84 -0.81
N VAL A 163 -5.69 9.94 -1.12
CA VAL A 163 -5.06 11.17 -1.64
C VAL A 163 -4.09 11.76 -0.61
N GLU A 164 -4.44 11.81 0.68
CA GLU A 164 -3.56 12.28 1.76
C GLU A 164 -2.29 11.44 1.87
N ALA A 165 -2.40 10.11 1.82
CA ALA A 165 -1.24 9.21 1.82
C ALA A 165 -0.31 9.50 0.64
N LEU A 166 -0.85 9.63 -0.57
CA LEU A 166 -0.07 9.96 -1.77
C LEU A 166 0.59 11.34 -1.68
N GLN A 167 -0.07 12.34 -1.09
CA GLN A 167 0.50 13.67 -0.86
C GLN A 167 1.67 13.64 0.13
N LEU A 168 1.59 12.80 1.18
CA LEU A 168 2.71 12.59 2.09
C LEU A 168 3.92 11.99 1.36
N ARG A 169 3.70 11.06 0.43
CA ARG A 169 4.76 10.47 -0.41
C ARG A 169 5.43 11.54 -1.29
N VAL A 170 4.63 12.41 -1.94
CA VAL A 170 5.19 13.58 -2.67
C VAL A 170 6.03 14.45 -1.75
N SER A 171 5.50 14.80 -0.56
CA SER A 171 6.20 15.65 0.40
C SER A 171 7.49 15.02 0.91
N GLY A 172 7.48 13.71 1.20
CA GLY A 172 8.68 12.97 1.62
C GLY A 172 9.76 12.94 0.54
N LEU A 173 9.37 12.61 -0.70
CA LEU A 173 10.30 12.60 -1.85
C LEU A 173 10.90 13.97 -2.14
N GLN A 174 10.06 15.03 -2.13
CA GLN A 174 10.51 16.40 -2.34
C GLN A 174 11.47 16.83 -1.23
N GLY A 175 11.14 16.49 0.03
CA GLY A 175 11.97 16.79 1.17
C GLY A 175 13.33 16.10 1.12
N LEU A 176 13.38 14.82 0.71
CA LEU A 176 14.64 14.11 0.46
C LEU A 176 15.48 14.83 -0.60
N LEU A 177 14.89 15.17 -1.75
CA LEU A 177 15.55 15.88 -2.84
C LEU A 177 16.13 17.22 -2.38
N ASP A 178 15.33 18.02 -1.68
CA ASP A 178 15.75 19.35 -1.22
C ASP A 178 16.84 19.26 -0.13
N THR A 179 16.76 18.24 0.74
CA THR A 179 17.79 18.02 1.77
C THR A 179 19.12 17.57 1.17
N PHE A 180 19.12 16.64 0.21
CA PHE A 180 20.36 16.26 -0.48
C PHE A 180 21.01 17.47 -1.17
N ARG A 181 20.22 18.35 -1.78
CA ARG A 181 20.74 19.60 -2.38
C ARG A 181 21.28 20.57 -1.35
N ALA A 182 20.58 20.76 -0.25
CA ALA A 182 20.96 21.71 0.80
C ALA A 182 22.22 21.27 1.56
N THR A 183 22.43 19.95 1.69
CA THR A 183 23.54 19.38 2.46
C THR A 183 24.77 19.01 1.61
N LYS A 184 24.75 19.23 0.30
CA LYS A 184 25.83 18.82 -0.61
C LYS A 184 27.22 19.36 -0.27
N ASP A 185 27.30 20.53 0.37
CA ASP A 185 28.53 21.22 0.72
C ASP A 185 28.81 21.16 2.25
N THR A 186 28.08 20.34 3.03
CA THR A 186 28.33 20.20 4.47
C THR A 186 29.30 19.06 4.74
N ASP A 187 30.06 19.18 5.85
CA ASP A 187 30.90 18.09 6.38
C ASP A 187 30.19 17.34 7.53
N ASP A 188 28.99 17.78 7.93
CA ASP A 188 28.24 17.19 9.03
C ASP A 188 27.29 16.07 8.51
N GLN A 189 27.88 14.90 8.34
CA GLN A 189 27.20 13.68 7.92
C GLN A 189 26.04 13.29 8.84
N ALA A 190 26.20 13.45 10.16
CA ALA A 190 25.19 13.04 11.12
C ALA A 190 23.95 13.93 11.02
N ALA A 191 24.15 15.25 10.97
CA ALA A 191 23.06 16.21 10.81
C ALA A 191 22.35 16.05 9.45
N ALA A 192 23.09 15.74 8.38
CA ALA A 192 22.48 15.44 7.08
C ALA A 192 21.60 14.18 7.16
N GLY A 193 22.09 13.11 7.81
CA GLY A 193 21.36 11.88 8.01
C GLY A 193 20.06 12.06 8.83
N GLU A 194 20.11 12.84 9.90
CA GLU A 194 18.93 13.16 10.72
C GLU A 194 17.87 13.92 9.92
N GLN A 195 18.27 14.91 9.12
CA GLN A 195 17.36 15.67 8.26
C GLN A 195 16.71 14.79 7.19
N LEU A 196 17.49 13.90 6.56
CA LEU A 196 16.96 12.95 5.57
C LEU A 196 16.00 11.95 6.20
N ALA A 197 16.31 11.41 7.37
CA ALA A 197 15.45 10.48 8.10
C ALA A 197 14.10 11.10 8.48
N ALA A 198 14.05 12.38 8.80
CA ALA A 198 12.80 13.08 9.07
C ALA A 198 11.85 13.05 7.86
N TRP A 199 12.35 13.07 6.63
CA TRP A 199 11.54 12.89 5.44
C TRP A 199 11.20 11.44 5.17
N GLY A 200 12.10 10.50 5.50
CA GLY A 200 11.81 9.07 5.50
C GLY A 200 10.62 8.71 6.37
N SER A 201 10.55 9.27 7.59
CA SER A 201 9.42 9.07 8.50
C SER A 201 8.07 9.54 7.93
N ARG A 202 8.06 10.52 7.03
CA ARG A 202 6.83 10.91 6.32
C ARG A 202 6.39 9.88 5.29
N LEU A 203 7.35 9.24 4.64
CA LEU A 203 7.06 8.13 3.71
C LEU A 203 6.48 6.94 4.48
N GLU A 204 7.04 6.59 5.63
CA GLU A 204 6.50 5.55 6.52
C GLU A 204 5.09 5.90 7.03
N ALA A 205 4.87 7.15 7.45
CA ALA A 205 3.55 7.63 7.88
C ALA A 205 2.50 7.53 6.77
N SER A 206 2.90 7.67 5.49
CA SER A 206 1.98 7.50 4.37
C SER A 206 1.41 6.09 4.27
N ASP A 207 2.20 5.07 4.63
CA ASP A 207 1.77 3.68 4.61
C ASP A 207 0.77 3.39 5.73
N VAL A 208 0.95 4.03 6.89
CA VAL A 208 -0.03 3.97 8.00
C VAL A 208 -1.36 4.60 7.57
N ILE A 209 -1.33 5.77 6.92
CA ILE A 209 -2.55 6.43 6.42
C ILE A 209 -3.23 5.56 5.36
N TRP A 210 -2.47 5.02 4.42
CA TRP A 210 -3.04 4.13 3.40
C TRP A 210 -3.71 2.89 4.03
N LYS A 211 -3.00 2.22 4.94
CA LYS A 211 -3.46 0.98 5.55
C LYS A 211 -4.63 1.21 6.51
N ASP A 212 -4.48 2.12 7.46
CA ASP A 212 -5.41 2.24 8.58
C ASP A 212 -6.60 3.15 8.23
N LEU A 213 -6.35 4.27 7.52
CA LEU A 213 -7.39 5.24 7.21
C LEU A 213 -8.07 4.96 5.87
N PHE A 214 -7.33 4.67 4.79
CA PHE A 214 -7.96 4.34 3.51
C PHE A 214 -8.52 2.91 3.52
N GLN A 215 -7.69 1.88 3.65
CA GLN A 215 -8.14 0.48 3.57
C GLN A 215 -9.13 0.15 4.70
N GLY A 216 -8.80 0.52 5.94
CA GLY A 216 -9.66 0.26 7.10
C GLY A 216 -11.03 0.91 6.95
N THR A 217 -11.10 2.18 6.57
CA THR A 217 -12.36 2.91 6.35
C THR A 217 -13.13 2.34 5.16
N ALA A 218 -12.46 2.07 4.03
CA ALA A 218 -13.11 1.51 2.86
C ALA A 218 -13.72 0.12 3.17
N GLN A 219 -12.99 -0.74 3.86
CA GLN A 219 -13.47 -2.07 4.24
C GLN A 219 -14.66 -2.01 5.19
N ALA A 220 -14.60 -1.14 6.22
CA ALA A 220 -15.69 -0.94 7.17
C ALA A 220 -16.95 -0.38 6.46
N THR A 221 -16.75 0.58 5.56
CA THR A 221 -17.83 1.17 4.77
C THR A 221 -18.48 0.14 3.87
N MET A 222 -17.72 -0.64 3.11
CA MET A 222 -18.27 -1.72 2.27
C MET A 222 -19.08 -2.73 3.08
N ALA A 223 -18.57 -3.12 4.26
CA ALA A 223 -19.30 -4.03 5.15
C ALA A 223 -20.64 -3.42 5.63
N SER A 224 -20.67 -2.13 5.94
CA SER A 224 -21.91 -1.43 6.36
C SER A 224 -22.93 -1.27 5.24
N GLU A 225 -22.47 -1.14 3.99
CA GLU A 225 -23.31 -1.07 2.79
C GLU A 225 -23.71 -2.45 2.25
N GLY A 226 -23.26 -3.54 2.89
CA GLY A 226 -23.58 -4.91 2.45
C GLY A 226 -22.85 -5.34 1.18
N VAL A 227 -21.75 -4.68 0.84
CA VAL A 227 -20.90 -5.03 -0.30
C VAL A 227 -19.89 -6.11 0.16
N GLU A 228 -20.08 -7.33 -0.33
CA GLU A 228 -19.27 -8.48 0.04
C GLU A 228 -18.33 -8.92 -1.07
N GLY A 229 -17.24 -9.61 -0.72
CA GLY A 229 -16.29 -10.21 -1.67
C GLY A 229 -15.32 -9.23 -2.32
N LEU A 230 -15.35 -7.94 -1.96
CA LEU A 230 -14.37 -6.95 -2.39
C LEU A 230 -13.39 -6.64 -1.26
N THR A 231 -12.15 -6.32 -1.64
CA THR A 231 -11.07 -5.95 -0.70
C THR A 231 -10.43 -4.64 -1.15
N ALA A 232 -10.28 -3.71 -0.22
CA ALA A 232 -9.57 -2.47 -0.48
C ALA A 232 -8.09 -2.74 -0.78
N PRO A 233 -7.52 -2.17 -1.87
CA PRO A 233 -6.18 -2.48 -2.33
C PRO A 233 -5.11 -1.97 -1.36
N ALA A 234 -4.04 -2.78 -1.19
CA ALA A 234 -2.85 -2.37 -0.45
C ALA A 234 -1.93 -1.50 -1.32
N SER A 235 -1.16 -0.63 -0.68
CA SER A 235 -0.05 0.09 -1.28
C SER A 235 1.01 0.35 -0.21
N VAL A 236 2.14 -0.33 -0.32
CA VAL A 236 3.29 -0.16 0.58
C VAL A 236 4.36 0.61 -0.18
N PHE A 237 4.74 1.77 0.33
CA PHE A 237 5.77 2.62 -0.26
C PHE A 237 7.15 2.33 0.34
N VAL A 238 7.20 2.05 1.65
CA VAL A 238 8.40 1.75 2.41
C VAL A 238 8.40 0.27 2.78
N GLU A 239 9.07 -0.57 1.98
CA GLU A 239 9.19 -2.01 2.27
C GLU A 239 10.18 -2.29 3.40
N ASN A 240 11.26 -1.50 3.48
CA ASN A 240 12.31 -1.64 4.49
C ASN A 240 12.51 -0.33 5.26
N PRO A 241 11.89 -0.16 6.44
CA PRO A 241 12.04 1.05 7.27
C PRO A 241 13.47 1.29 7.75
N ASP A 242 14.29 0.24 7.90
CA ASP A 242 15.68 0.37 8.35
C ASP A 242 16.52 1.26 7.41
N LEU A 243 16.14 1.32 6.13
CA LEU A 243 16.80 2.16 5.13
C LEU A 243 16.62 3.67 5.41
N TYR A 244 15.56 4.06 6.10
CA TYR A 244 15.18 5.45 6.37
C TYR A 244 15.57 5.93 7.77
N THR A 245 16.32 5.15 8.54
CA THR A 245 16.87 5.58 9.84
C THR A 245 17.93 6.67 9.66
N ALA A 246 18.15 7.49 10.68
CA ALA A 246 19.21 8.52 10.64
C ALA A 246 20.59 7.95 10.31
N ARG A 247 20.90 6.75 10.83
CA ARG A 247 22.17 6.07 10.57
C ARG A 247 22.27 5.64 9.10
N SER A 248 21.25 4.98 8.55
CA SER A 248 21.24 4.55 7.15
C SER A 248 21.30 5.74 6.20
N MET A 249 20.51 6.79 6.46
CA MET A 249 20.53 8.02 5.67
C MET A 249 21.86 8.74 5.74
N SER A 250 22.55 8.70 6.87
CA SER A 250 23.91 9.22 7.04
C SER A 250 24.91 8.45 6.17
N SER A 251 24.85 7.11 6.17
CA SER A 251 25.71 6.25 5.32
C SER A 251 25.41 6.46 3.83
N ILE A 252 24.15 6.59 3.44
CA ILE A 252 23.73 6.88 2.06
C ILE A 252 24.28 8.25 1.62
N TRP A 253 24.09 9.28 2.47
CA TRP A 253 24.59 10.62 2.21
C TRP A 253 26.10 10.62 2.00
N GLN A 254 26.85 9.96 2.89
CA GLN A 254 28.31 9.87 2.81
C GLN A 254 28.77 9.20 1.50
N ARG A 255 28.12 8.12 1.10
CA ARG A 255 28.42 7.41 -0.15
C ARG A 255 28.16 8.28 -1.38
N VAL A 256 27.00 8.96 -1.46
CA VAL A 256 26.66 9.86 -2.57
C VAL A 256 27.62 11.05 -2.62
N HIS A 257 27.99 11.61 -1.47
CA HIS A 257 28.94 12.70 -1.36
C HIS A 257 30.36 12.24 -1.78
N GLY A 258 30.82 11.09 -1.31
CA GLY A 258 32.10 10.49 -1.69
C GLY A 258 32.18 10.22 -3.19
N ALA A 259 31.16 9.61 -3.78
CA ALA A 259 31.11 9.36 -5.23
C ALA A 259 31.16 10.65 -6.06
N SER A 260 30.60 11.74 -5.54
CA SER A 260 30.53 13.04 -6.22
C SER A 260 31.83 13.84 -6.08
N THR A 261 32.56 13.70 -4.95
CA THR A 261 33.78 14.46 -4.65
C THR A 261 35.06 13.66 -4.91
N GLY A 262 34.96 12.35 -5.19
CA GLY A 262 36.10 11.44 -5.31
C GLY A 262 36.75 11.11 -3.97
N GLY A 263 36.06 11.37 -2.84
CA GLY A 263 36.50 11.00 -1.50
C GLY A 263 36.18 9.54 -1.19
N THR A 264 37.00 8.91 -0.35
CA THR A 264 36.70 7.61 0.26
C THR A 264 36.07 7.83 1.63
N PRO A 265 35.06 7.04 2.02
CA PRO A 265 34.50 7.07 3.38
C PRO A 265 35.63 6.88 4.42
N SER A 266 35.53 7.59 5.53
CA SER A 266 36.47 7.46 6.64
C SER A 266 36.10 6.33 7.56
N GLY A 267 37.10 5.57 8.05
CA GLY A 267 36.91 4.50 9.02
C GLY A 267 37.05 3.11 8.39
N LEU A 268 36.76 2.07 9.16
CA LEU A 268 36.85 0.68 8.70
C LEU A 268 35.50 0.26 8.10
N HIS A 269 35.47 0.19 6.78
CA HIS A 269 34.38 -0.36 6.00
C HIS A 269 34.73 -1.75 5.50
N GLY A 270 33.74 -2.65 5.38
CA GLY A 270 34.00 -3.98 4.85
C GLY A 270 32.82 -4.93 4.92
N SER A 271 32.83 -5.84 3.98
CA SER A 271 31.88 -6.94 3.91
C SER A 271 32.63 -8.28 3.83
N ALA A 272 32.00 -9.37 4.20
CA ALA A 272 32.59 -10.69 4.14
C ALA A 272 31.52 -11.74 3.78
N LEU A 273 31.92 -12.69 2.94
CA LEU A 273 31.12 -13.88 2.66
C LEU A 273 31.20 -14.85 3.85
N ALA A 274 30.10 -14.96 4.60
CA ALA A 274 30.04 -15.83 5.78
C ALA A 274 29.85 -17.30 5.41
N TYR A 275 28.94 -17.60 4.51
CA TYR A 275 28.64 -18.95 4.04
C TYR A 275 27.76 -18.92 2.78
N THR A 276 27.71 -20.09 2.11
CA THR A 276 26.70 -20.36 1.08
C THR A 276 26.07 -21.73 1.35
N LYS A 277 24.73 -21.79 1.41
CA LYS A 277 23.96 -23.02 1.63
C LYS A 277 23.04 -23.31 0.46
N VAL A 278 22.77 -24.59 0.23
CA VAL A 278 21.78 -25.06 -0.73
C VAL A 278 20.47 -25.38 0.00
N LEU A 279 19.38 -24.81 -0.45
CA LEU A 279 18.05 -25.06 0.05
C LEU A 279 17.27 -25.95 -0.94
N PRO A 280 16.31 -26.75 -0.48
CA PRO A 280 15.85 -26.93 0.89
C PRO A 280 16.72 -27.85 1.76
N GLN A 281 17.78 -28.48 1.19
CA GLN A 281 18.59 -29.46 1.89
C GLN A 281 19.39 -28.90 3.09
N GLY A 282 19.61 -27.59 3.14
CA GLY A 282 20.38 -26.90 4.19
C GLY A 282 21.88 -27.21 4.17
N VAL A 283 22.40 -27.78 3.05
CA VAL A 283 23.81 -28.18 2.92
C VAL A 283 24.67 -26.95 2.68
N GLN A 284 25.61 -26.69 3.58
CA GLN A 284 26.61 -25.64 3.39
C GLN A 284 27.68 -26.09 2.40
N LEU A 285 27.98 -25.25 1.41
CA LEU A 285 28.99 -25.49 0.41
C LEU A 285 30.39 -25.33 1.00
N SER A 286 31.32 -26.13 0.47
CA SER A 286 32.73 -26.09 0.85
C SER A 286 33.58 -25.63 -0.33
N THR A 287 34.55 -24.76 -0.09
CA THR A 287 35.53 -24.34 -1.11
C THR A 287 36.59 -25.40 -1.44
N THR A 288 36.71 -26.41 -0.55
CA THR A 288 37.75 -27.45 -0.68
C THR A 288 37.22 -28.85 -0.97
N THR A 289 35.91 -29.05 -0.78
CA THR A 289 35.27 -30.38 -0.98
C THR A 289 34.12 -30.26 -1.93
N GLU A 290 34.11 -31.10 -2.94
CA GLU A 290 33.00 -31.18 -3.91
C GLU A 290 31.68 -31.58 -3.23
N THR A 291 30.65 -30.78 -3.49
CA THR A 291 29.30 -31.02 -2.94
C THR A 291 28.36 -31.52 -4.01
N LYS A 292 27.69 -32.66 -3.76
CA LYS A 292 26.62 -33.17 -4.62
C LYS A 292 25.31 -32.52 -4.27
N ILE A 293 24.69 -31.85 -5.22
CA ILE A 293 23.44 -31.11 -5.06
C ILE A 293 22.35 -31.83 -5.84
N THR A 294 21.37 -32.38 -5.13
CA THR A 294 20.16 -32.93 -5.76
C THR A 294 19.20 -31.77 -6.03
N THR A 295 18.96 -31.48 -7.29
CA THR A 295 18.17 -30.33 -7.71
C THR A 295 16.68 -30.66 -7.77
N SER A 296 15.86 -29.65 -7.46
CA SER A 296 14.40 -29.64 -7.61
C SER A 296 13.97 -28.25 -8.10
N VAL A 297 12.69 -28.07 -8.35
CA VAL A 297 12.10 -26.75 -8.66
C VAL A 297 12.29 -25.75 -7.52
N ASP A 298 12.42 -26.24 -6.29
CA ASP A 298 12.61 -25.42 -5.07
C ASP A 298 14.09 -25.20 -4.73
N THR A 299 15.02 -25.63 -5.60
CA THR A 299 16.44 -25.43 -5.34
C THR A 299 16.79 -23.95 -5.31
N ALA A 300 17.36 -23.52 -4.19
CA ALA A 300 17.79 -22.16 -3.96
C ALA A 300 19.17 -22.13 -3.28
N PHE A 301 19.84 -20.98 -3.36
CA PHE A 301 21.09 -20.74 -2.65
C PHE A 301 20.91 -19.59 -1.67
N GLU A 302 21.15 -19.85 -0.40
CA GLU A 302 21.22 -18.85 0.66
C GLU A 302 22.66 -18.44 0.87
N VAL A 303 22.94 -17.15 0.72
CA VAL A 303 24.27 -16.55 0.90
C VAL A 303 24.24 -15.67 2.14
N GLY A 304 25.06 -15.98 3.13
CA GLY A 304 25.27 -15.17 4.32
C GLY A 304 26.35 -14.10 4.06
N VAL A 305 26.02 -12.85 4.31
CA VAL A 305 26.90 -11.70 4.23
C VAL A 305 27.08 -11.12 5.62
N THR A 306 28.32 -10.93 6.06
CA THR A 306 28.64 -10.28 7.34
C THR A 306 29.25 -8.91 7.07
N ASN A 307 28.79 -7.89 7.79
CA ASN A 307 29.47 -6.62 7.85
C ASN A 307 30.71 -6.76 8.77
N SER A 308 31.88 -6.72 8.18
CA SER A 308 33.17 -6.84 8.87
C SER A 308 33.79 -5.49 9.25
N GLY A 309 33.10 -4.38 8.95
CA GLY A 309 33.50 -3.03 9.27
C GLY A 309 32.98 -2.54 10.64
N GLU A 310 33.23 -1.28 10.92
CA GLU A 310 32.79 -0.58 12.14
C GLU A 310 31.58 0.32 11.88
N PHE A 311 31.20 0.49 10.61
CA PHE A 311 30.09 1.32 10.18
C PHE A 311 28.98 0.46 9.57
N GLN A 312 27.76 0.99 9.58
CA GLN A 312 26.63 0.37 8.90
C GLN A 312 26.86 0.45 7.39
N GLU A 313 26.73 -0.68 6.69
CA GLU A 313 26.80 -0.72 5.24
C GLU A 313 25.40 -0.74 4.62
N VAL A 314 25.25 -0.07 3.49
CA VAL A 314 24.00 0.05 2.76
C VAL A 314 24.20 -0.36 1.31
N GLY A 315 23.28 -1.19 0.79
CA GLY A 315 23.30 -1.60 -0.61
C GLY A 315 24.42 -2.59 -0.96
N VAL A 316 24.72 -3.53 -0.05
CA VAL A 316 25.76 -4.53 -0.29
C VAL A 316 25.29 -5.52 -1.35
N GLN A 317 25.91 -5.49 -2.52
CA GLN A 317 25.52 -6.33 -3.65
C GLN A 317 26.19 -7.70 -3.60
N VAL A 318 25.39 -8.73 -3.83
CA VAL A 318 25.81 -10.13 -3.90
C VAL A 318 25.50 -10.67 -5.29
N LYS A 319 26.49 -11.28 -5.92
CA LYS A 319 26.34 -11.94 -7.21
C LYS A 319 26.65 -13.42 -7.08
N LEU A 320 25.73 -14.28 -7.55
CA LEU A 320 25.93 -15.71 -7.69
C LEU A 320 26.05 -16.04 -9.17
N THR A 321 27.10 -16.79 -9.55
CA THR A 321 27.34 -17.21 -10.92
C THR A 321 27.55 -18.73 -10.98
N ILE A 322 26.87 -19.41 -11.87
CA ILE A 322 27.10 -20.81 -12.22
C ILE A 322 27.52 -20.85 -13.68
N PRO A 323 28.84 -21.05 -13.96
CA PRO A 323 29.33 -21.17 -15.34
C PRO A 323 28.68 -22.36 -16.05
N ARG A 324 28.17 -22.13 -17.24
CA ARG A 324 27.65 -23.17 -18.15
C ARG A 324 27.68 -22.65 -19.60
N GLN A 325 27.58 -23.60 -20.58
CA GLN A 325 27.41 -23.25 -21.96
C GLN A 325 25.89 -23.22 -22.33
N PRO A 326 25.41 -22.36 -23.24
CA PRO A 326 26.17 -21.32 -23.97
C PRO A 326 26.37 -20.04 -23.15
N SER A 327 25.67 -19.86 -22.01
CA SER A 327 25.78 -18.68 -21.15
C SER A 327 25.71 -19.05 -19.66
N PRO A 328 26.44 -18.38 -18.80
CA PRO A 328 26.37 -18.62 -17.36
C PRO A 328 24.99 -18.24 -16.79
N ILE A 329 24.60 -18.91 -15.72
CA ILE A 329 23.52 -18.45 -14.87
C ILE A 329 24.10 -17.39 -13.95
N VAL A 330 23.51 -16.19 -13.97
CA VAL A 330 23.91 -15.08 -13.11
C VAL A 330 22.68 -14.57 -12.37
N LYS A 331 22.79 -14.51 -11.05
CA LYS A 331 21.78 -13.92 -10.17
C LYS A 331 22.43 -12.81 -9.33
N THR A 332 21.73 -11.73 -9.11
CA THR A 332 22.17 -10.63 -8.25
C THR A 332 21.11 -10.35 -7.20
N GLY A 333 21.56 -10.00 -6.01
CA GLY A 333 20.70 -9.60 -4.90
C GLY A 333 21.39 -8.54 -4.06
N THR A 334 20.69 -7.85 -3.21
CA THR A 334 21.21 -6.77 -2.40
C THR A 334 20.84 -7.00 -0.94
N VAL A 335 21.76 -6.75 -0.02
CA VAL A 335 21.48 -6.53 1.39
C VAL A 335 21.33 -5.02 1.56
N ASP A 336 20.10 -4.56 1.82
CA ASP A 336 19.80 -3.12 1.84
C ASP A 336 20.58 -2.40 2.94
N VAL A 337 20.55 -2.95 4.15
CA VAL A 337 21.22 -2.40 5.34
C VAL A 337 21.79 -3.53 6.16
N ILE A 338 23.01 -3.36 6.67
CA ILE A 338 23.66 -4.33 7.57
C ILE A 338 24.52 -3.63 8.61
N ASP A 339 24.21 -3.87 9.88
CA ASP A 339 24.93 -3.26 11.01
C ASP A 339 26.31 -3.91 11.24
N PRO A 340 27.25 -3.19 11.86
CA PRO A 340 28.57 -3.73 12.21
C PRO A 340 28.48 -5.07 12.94
N GLY A 341 29.17 -6.08 12.43
CA GLY A 341 29.18 -7.44 12.98
C GLY A 341 27.92 -8.26 12.72
N GLU A 342 26.88 -7.69 12.11
CA GLU A 342 25.66 -8.40 11.72
C GLU A 342 25.91 -9.32 10.52
N THR A 343 25.13 -10.40 10.44
CA THR A 343 25.05 -11.26 9.24
C THR A 343 23.64 -11.30 8.71
N LYS A 344 23.45 -10.85 7.48
CA LYS A 344 22.18 -10.94 6.74
C LYS A 344 22.30 -11.91 5.57
N THR A 345 21.17 -12.37 5.07
CA THR A 345 21.13 -13.39 4.01
C THR A 345 20.48 -12.85 2.74
N VAL A 346 20.99 -13.32 1.61
CA VAL A 346 20.38 -13.17 0.29
C VAL A 346 20.06 -14.55 -0.23
N THR A 347 18.82 -14.77 -0.67
CA THR A 347 18.39 -16.05 -1.25
C THR A 347 18.19 -15.90 -2.75
N PHE A 348 18.81 -16.79 -3.51
CA PHE A 348 18.66 -16.89 -4.95
C PHE A 348 17.83 -18.12 -5.28
N SER A 349 16.72 -17.95 -5.98
CA SER A 349 15.78 -18.98 -6.42
C SER A 349 15.53 -18.91 -7.94
N ASP A 350 14.59 -19.70 -8.43
CA ASP A 350 14.11 -19.68 -9.81
C ASP A 350 15.23 -19.89 -10.84
N PHE A 351 15.97 -20.97 -10.67
CA PHE A 351 17.01 -21.35 -11.61
C PHE A 351 16.39 -22.06 -12.82
N PRO A 352 16.64 -21.60 -14.05
CA PRO A 352 16.00 -22.16 -15.25
C PRO A 352 16.49 -23.58 -15.59
N ASP A 353 17.74 -23.89 -15.29
CA ASP A 353 18.39 -25.15 -15.59
C ASP A 353 19.78 -25.21 -14.94
N PHE A 354 20.29 -26.41 -14.66
CA PHE A 354 21.62 -26.64 -14.07
C PHE A 354 22.52 -27.43 -15.01
N PRO A 355 23.87 -27.29 -14.95
CA PRO A 355 24.80 -28.15 -15.66
C PRO A 355 24.88 -29.52 -14.97
N TYR A 356 24.04 -30.48 -15.43
CA TYR A 356 23.95 -31.80 -14.83
C TYR A 356 25.11 -32.70 -15.18
N GLN A 357 25.55 -33.51 -14.19
CA GLN A 357 26.57 -34.56 -14.35
C GLN A 357 27.95 -34.05 -14.78
N GLU A 358 28.20 -32.76 -14.72
CA GLU A 358 29.49 -32.16 -14.98
C GLU A 358 30.05 -31.58 -13.69
N ASN A 359 31.38 -31.52 -13.59
CA ASN A 359 32.02 -30.75 -12.53
C ASN A 359 31.70 -29.26 -12.77
N ALA A 360 30.89 -28.70 -11.92
CA ALA A 360 30.46 -27.31 -11.97
C ALA A 360 31.05 -26.53 -10.80
N THR A 361 31.02 -25.22 -10.91
CA THR A 361 31.44 -24.32 -9.83
C THR A 361 30.32 -23.34 -9.56
N VAL A 362 29.97 -23.17 -8.29
CA VAL A 362 29.14 -22.04 -7.85
C VAL A 362 30.07 -20.95 -7.37
N GLN A 363 30.06 -19.81 -8.02
CA GLN A 363 30.83 -18.64 -7.62
C GLN A 363 29.95 -17.63 -6.93
N VAL A 364 30.35 -17.13 -5.77
CA VAL A 364 29.69 -16.06 -5.05
C VAL A 364 30.66 -14.91 -4.86
N THR A 365 30.21 -13.72 -5.21
CA THR A 365 31.02 -12.49 -5.08
C THR A 365 30.17 -11.42 -4.41
N ILE A 366 30.69 -10.82 -3.35
CA ILE A 366 30.18 -9.59 -2.75
C ILE A 366 30.94 -8.43 -3.39
N THR A 367 30.22 -7.47 -3.94
CA THR A 367 30.86 -6.24 -4.46
C THR A 367 31.45 -5.47 -3.27
N PRO A 368 32.74 -5.11 -3.31
CA PRO A 368 33.33 -4.34 -2.24
C PRO A 368 32.54 -3.06 -1.96
N VAL A 369 32.33 -2.75 -0.68
CA VAL A 369 31.71 -1.50 -0.26
C VAL A 369 32.70 -0.35 -0.36
N ASP A 370 32.21 0.88 -0.45
CA ASP A 370 33.07 2.06 -0.56
C ASP A 370 33.97 2.18 0.68
N GLY A 371 35.28 2.34 0.46
CA GLY A 371 36.29 2.37 1.54
C GLY A 371 36.79 1.01 2.02
N GLU A 372 36.26 -0.09 1.48
CA GLU A 372 36.72 -1.43 1.82
C GLU A 372 38.14 -1.70 1.28
N THR A 373 39.04 -2.07 2.16
CA THR A 373 40.42 -2.38 1.79
C THR A 373 40.74 -3.88 1.77
N LYS A 374 39.96 -4.68 2.51
CA LYS A 374 40.11 -6.13 2.60
C LYS A 374 39.01 -6.83 1.77
N THR A 375 39.36 -7.22 0.56
CA THR A 375 38.40 -7.79 -0.42
C THR A 375 38.60 -9.29 -0.71
N ASP A 376 39.62 -9.91 -0.09
CA ASP A 376 39.95 -11.33 -0.27
C ASP A 376 38.88 -12.29 0.35
N ASN A 377 38.08 -11.78 1.27
CA ASN A 377 36.96 -12.47 1.91
C ASN A 377 35.59 -12.25 1.23
N ASN A 378 35.56 -11.51 0.10
CA ASN A 378 34.33 -11.18 -0.62
C ASN A 378 33.97 -12.19 -1.71
N THR A 379 34.82 -13.15 -2.00
CA THR A 379 34.58 -14.10 -3.09
C THR A 379 34.90 -15.53 -2.65
N ALA A 380 34.04 -16.46 -3.06
CA ALA A 380 34.31 -17.89 -2.93
C ALA A 380 33.83 -18.66 -4.17
N GLU A 381 34.54 -19.76 -4.42
CA GLU A 381 34.23 -20.72 -5.47
C GLU A 381 34.00 -22.09 -4.82
N TYR A 382 32.86 -22.69 -5.15
CA TYR A 382 32.45 -23.95 -4.56
C TYR A 382 32.34 -25.01 -5.64
N PRO A 383 33.19 -26.10 -5.61
CA PRO A 383 33.07 -27.22 -6.51
C PRO A 383 31.78 -28.01 -6.21
N VAL A 384 30.96 -28.23 -7.23
CA VAL A 384 29.68 -28.91 -7.09
C VAL A 384 29.39 -29.87 -8.24
N ILE A 385 28.56 -30.88 -8.00
CA ILE A 385 27.92 -31.72 -9.02
C ILE A 385 26.40 -31.63 -8.86
N PHE A 386 25.73 -31.14 -9.87
CA PHE A 386 24.25 -31.12 -9.90
C PHE A 386 23.70 -32.46 -10.36
N GLN A 387 22.76 -33.02 -9.63
CA GLN A 387 22.12 -34.32 -9.88
C GLN A 387 20.59 -34.14 -9.90
N ILE A 388 19.92 -34.86 -10.78
CA ILE A 388 18.46 -34.96 -10.76
C ILE A 388 18.06 -35.93 -9.65
N ALA A 389 16.99 -35.64 -8.94
CA ALA A 389 16.44 -36.54 -7.93
C ALA A 389 16.17 -37.92 -8.59
N PRO A 390 16.57 -39.04 -7.98
CA PRO A 390 16.19 -40.36 -8.48
C PRO A 390 14.67 -40.46 -8.46
N SER A 391 14.11 -40.89 -9.60
CA SER A 391 12.67 -41.12 -9.82
C SER A 391 12.11 -42.23 -8.95
#